data_36394bb2dc01245acba14690b57054d8
#
_entry.id   36394bb2dc01245acba14690b57054d8
#
_cell.length_a   1.000
_cell.length_b   1.000
_cell.length_c   1.000
_cell.angle_alpha   90.00
_cell.angle_beta   90.00
_cell.angle_gamma   90.00
#
_symmetry.space_group_name_H-M   'P 1'
#
loop_
_entity.id
_entity.type
_entity.pdbx_description
1 polymer ?
#
loop_
_entity_poly.entity_id
_entity_poly.type
_entity_poly.pdbx_seq_one_letter_code
_entity_poly.pdbx_strand_id
1 'polypeptide(L)'
;TLHGRKVTDEKNRAGLAEISGLQLQREAQPIEPEVLFDPAPASTYDGVEFLEFAVDEAVGARLSGWLKRLGFVEAGAHRSKGVRLLRQGDINIVLNAEPYSFAHNFFEAHGPSLCATALRVKDGQAALQRATAYRGQPFRGLVGPNEREIPAVRAPDGSLIYLVEQAGAGHTIYDSDFRLDAASGASGGLQRIDHMALALPAESLDSWVLFYKSLFDFEADDEVVLPDPYGLVKSRA
;
A
#
# COMPACT_ATOMS: atom_id res chain seq x y z
N THR A 1 -18.66 30.39 -1.61
CA THR A 1 -18.38 31.83 -1.44
C THR A 1 -19.45 32.62 -2.20
N LEU A 2 -20.45 33.12 -1.46
CA LEU A 2 -21.42 34.05 -1.99
C LEU A 2 -20.72 35.39 -2.27
N HIS A 3 -20.51 35.66 -3.55
CA HIS A 3 -20.03 36.97 -3.97
C HIS A 3 -21.12 37.98 -3.72
N GLY A 4 -20.86 38.94 -2.83
CA GLY A 4 -21.75 40.05 -2.57
C GLY A 4 -22.09 40.80 -3.87
N ARG A 5 -23.36 40.79 -4.28
CA ARG A 5 -23.85 41.63 -5.38
C ARG A 5 -23.67 43.08 -4.98
N LYS A 6 -22.88 43.82 -5.73
CA LYS A 6 -22.85 45.29 -5.62
C LYS A 6 -24.24 45.83 -5.97
N VAL A 7 -24.93 46.36 -4.98
CA VAL A 7 -26.19 47.03 -5.18
C VAL A 7 -25.90 48.47 -5.55
N THR A 8 -26.19 48.83 -6.81
CA THR A 8 -25.90 50.16 -7.37
C THR A 8 -27.08 51.13 -7.29
N ASP A 9 -28.24 50.65 -6.90
CA ASP A 9 -29.46 51.45 -6.84
C ASP A 9 -29.95 51.71 -5.41
N GLU A 10 -30.01 52.96 -5.01
CA GLU A 10 -30.42 53.37 -3.67
C GLU A 10 -31.88 53.02 -3.31
N LYS A 11 -32.77 52.93 -4.32
CA LYS A 11 -34.18 52.57 -4.10
C LYS A 11 -34.38 51.13 -3.64
N ASN A 12 -33.49 50.26 -4.04
CA ASN A 12 -33.58 48.84 -3.66
C ASN A 12 -32.79 48.52 -2.39
N ARG A 13 -32.04 49.51 -1.83
CA ARG A 13 -31.19 49.27 -0.64
C ARG A 13 -31.99 48.92 0.60
N ALA A 14 -33.19 49.51 0.80
CA ALA A 14 -33.99 49.25 2.01
C ALA A 14 -34.54 47.81 2.02
N GLY A 15 -35.16 47.38 0.89
CA GLY A 15 -35.67 46.04 0.80
C GLY A 15 -34.57 44.95 0.72
N LEU A 16 -33.46 45.29 0.10
CA LEU A 16 -32.29 44.38 0.06
C LEU A 16 -31.55 44.36 1.41
N ALA A 17 -31.58 45.46 2.19
CA ALA A 17 -31.01 45.49 3.55
C ALA A 17 -31.81 44.58 4.50
N GLU A 18 -33.13 44.52 4.34
CA GLU A 18 -33.97 43.64 5.15
C GLU A 18 -33.73 42.14 4.77
N ILE A 19 -33.73 41.85 3.47
CA ILE A 19 -33.40 40.48 2.96
C ILE A 19 -31.97 40.12 3.33
N SER A 20 -31.01 41.04 3.20
CA SER A 20 -29.61 40.82 3.57
C SER A 20 -29.44 40.66 5.07
N GLY A 21 -30.20 41.37 5.88
CA GLY A 21 -30.23 41.22 7.33
C GLY A 21 -30.71 39.84 7.77
N LEU A 22 -31.79 39.35 7.15
CA LEU A 22 -32.27 37.98 7.36
C LEU A 22 -31.29 36.90 6.85
N GLN A 23 -30.64 37.17 5.73
CA GLN A 23 -29.62 36.29 5.19
C GLN A 23 -28.38 36.29 6.07
N LEU A 24 -27.90 37.44 6.51
CA LEU A 24 -26.77 37.58 7.46
C LEU A 24 -27.07 36.96 8.83
N GLN A 25 -28.32 37.04 9.29
CA GLN A 25 -28.73 36.34 10.53
C GLN A 25 -28.75 34.83 10.36
N ARG A 26 -29.09 34.30 9.17
CA ARG A 26 -28.99 32.88 8.86
C ARG A 26 -27.55 32.42 8.69
N GLU A 27 -26.73 33.26 8.08
CA GLU A 27 -25.28 32.97 7.87
C GLU A 27 -24.48 33.16 9.18
N ALA A 28 -24.95 33.98 10.13
CA ALA A 28 -24.33 34.13 11.44
C ALA A 28 -24.72 33.02 12.44
N GLN A 29 -25.68 32.16 12.11
CA GLN A 29 -25.85 30.93 12.88
C GLN A 29 -24.64 30.08 12.70
N PRO A 30 -23.98 29.59 13.76
CA PRO A 30 -22.89 28.64 13.61
C PRO A 30 -23.45 27.44 12.87
N ILE A 31 -23.05 27.31 11.61
CA ILE A 31 -23.25 26.07 10.86
C ILE A 31 -22.37 25.07 11.57
N GLU A 32 -22.97 24.16 12.31
CA GLU A 32 -22.24 22.99 12.79
C GLU A 32 -21.54 22.42 11.58
N PRO A 33 -20.20 22.29 11.59
CA PRO A 33 -19.47 21.73 10.45
C PRO A 33 -20.00 20.32 10.22
N GLU A 34 -20.76 20.14 9.14
CA GLU A 34 -21.19 18.81 8.73
C GLU A 34 -19.94 18.04 8.34
N VAL A 35 -19.64 16.98 9.07
CA VAL A 35 -18.52 16.09 8.76
C VAL A 35 -18.90 15.35 7.50
N LEU A 36 -18.53 15.91 6.34
CA LEU A 36 -18.81 15.33 5.04
C LEU A 36 -18.00 14.05 4.79
N PHE A 37 -16.89 13.90 5.48
CA PHE A 37 -16.00 12.76 5.34
C PHE A 37 -15.18 12.61 6.64
N ASP A 38 -15.34 11.50 7.30
CA ASP A 38 -14.61 11.12 8.52
C ASP A 38 -14.00 9.73 8.31
N PRO A 39 -12.83 9.65 7.64
CA PRO A 39 -12.20 8.37 7.41
C PRO A 39 -11.65 7.79 8.72
N ALA A 40 -11.52 6.47 8.76
CA ALA A 40 -10.80 5.81 9.83
C ALA A 40 -9.40 6.44 10.00
N PRO A 41 -8.91 6.60 11.24
CA PRO A 41 -7.59 7.18 11.49
C PRO A 41 -6.49 6.40 10.77
N ALA A 42 -5.37 7.06 10.49
CA ALA A 42 -4.21 6.42 9.89
C ALA A 42 -3.74 5.25 10.76
N SER A 43 -3.32 4.16 10.09
CA SER A 43 -2.68 3.05 10.78
C SER A 43 -1.22 3.36 11.04
N THR A 44 -0.63 2.72 12.04
CA THR A 44 0.81 2.77 12.26
C THR A 44 1.47 1.69 11.45
N TYR A 45 2.51 2.07 10.71
CA TYR A 45 3.32 1.17 9.86
C TYR A 45 4.69 0.94 10.48
N ASP A 46 5.17 -0.31 10.47
CA ASP A 46 6.46 -0.72 11.03
C ASP A 46 7.29 -1.50 9.99
N GLY A 47 7.46 -0.89 8.83
CA GLY A 47 8.29 -1.43 7.76
C GLY A 47 7.61 -2.48 6.89
N VAL A 48 8.45 -3.22 6.16
CA VAL A 48 8.04 -4.25 5.19
C VAL A 48 8.04 -5.62 5.84
N GLU A 49 6.93 -6.35 5.74
CA GLU A 49 6.83 -7.73 6.25
C GLU A 49 7.41 -8.72 5.26
N PHE A 50 7.00 -8.65 4.00
CA PHE A 50 7.58 -9.46 2.93
C PHE A 50 7.49 -8.78 1.56
N LEU A 51 8.30 -9.25 0.64
CA LEU A 51 8.19 -8.98 -0.79
C LEU A 51 7.82 -10.27 -1.51
N GLU A 52 6.76 -10.24 -2.34
CA GLU A 52 6.30 -11.38 -3.10
C GLU A 52 6.62 -11.23 -4.58
N PHE A 53 7.36 -12.18 -5.11
CA PHE A 53 7.70 -12.24 -6.53
C PHE A 53 6.82 -13.27 -7.23
N ALA A 54 6.18 -12.82 -8.31
CA ALA A 54 5.52 -13.66 -9.28
C ALA A 54 6.58 -14.33 -10.16
N VAL A 55 6.63 -15.65 -10.15
CA VAL A 55 7.62 -16.45 -10.86
C VAL A 55 6.99 -17.71 -11.43
N ASP A 56 7.60 -18.27 -12.47
CA ASP A 56 7.43 -19.67 -12.79
C ASP A 56 8.44 -20.53 -12.00
N GLU A 57 8.36 -21.83 -12.14
CA GLU A 57 9.24 -22.76 -11.41
C GLU A 57 10.72 -22.54 -11.77
N ALA A 58 11.03 -22.30 -13.06
CA ALA A 58 12.40 -22.13 -13.54
C ALA A 58 13.01 -20.81 -13.05
N VAL A 59 12.27 -19.71 -13.15
CA VAL A 59 12.69 -18.41 -12.63
C VAL A 59 12.79 -18.43 -11.11
N GLY A 60 11.82 -19.04 -10.44
CA GLY A 60 11.83 -19.20 -8.99
C GLY A 60 13.05 -19.96 -8.49
N ALA A 61 13.45 -21.03 -9.18
CA ALA A 61 14.67 -21.77 -8.85
C ALA A 61 15.93 -20.91 -9.02
N ARG A 62 16.03 -20.14 -10.11
CA ARG A 62 17.17 -19.23 -10.35
C ARG A 62 17.24 -18.11 -9.31
N LEU A 63 16.12 -17.46 -9.03
CA LEU A 63 16.06 -16.38 -8.03
C LEU A 63 16.39 -16.90 -6.64
N SER A 64 15.85 -18.05 -6.24
CA SER A 64 16.21 -18.73 -5.00
C SER A 64 17.73 -18.99 -4.93
N GLY A 65 18.35 -19.47 -6.04
CA GLY A 65 19.79 -19.69 -6.12
C GLY A 65 20.59 -18.38 -5.93
N TRP A 66 20.14 -17.26 -6.44
CA TRP A 66 20.79 -15.95 -6.23
C TRP A 66 20.64 -15.46 -4.79
N LEU A 67 19.43 -15.55 -4.24
CA LEU A 67 19.18 -15.15 -2.86
C LEU A 67 20.00 -15.99 -1.87
N LYS A 68 20.14 -17.30 -2.11
CA LYS A 68 21.00 -18.17 -1.28
C LYS A 68 22.46 -17.75 -1.33
N ARG A 69 22.99 -17.29 -2.48
CA ARG A 69 24.35 -16.73 -2.56
C ARG A 69 24.51 -15.41 -1.81
N LEU A 70 23.42 -14.65 -1.62
CA LEU A 70 23.38 -13.44 -0.80
C LEU A 70 23.18 -13.73 0.70
N GLY A 71 23.10 -15.01 1.09
CA GLY A 71 22.96 -15.42 2.48
C GLY A 71 21.53 -15.66 2.95
N PHE A 72 20.54 -15.63 2.05
CA PHE A 72 19.18 -16.06 2.39
C PHE A 72 19.13 -17.58 2.56
N VAL A 73 18.28 -18.02 3.46
CA VAL A 73 17.94 -19.44 3.61
C VAL A 73 16.50 -19.68 3.16
N GLU A 74 16.25 -20.84 2.60
CA GLU A 74 14.90 -21.29 2.35
C GLU A 74 14.29 -21.67 3.72
N ALA A 75 13.35 -20.87 4.17
CA ALA A 75 12.79 -20.96 5.52
C ALA A 75 11.54 -21.85 5.57
N GLY A 76 10.96 -22.16 4.42
CA GLY A 76 9.81 -23.04 4.34
C GLY A 76 9.06 -22.96 3.02
N ALA A 77 8.11 -23.87 2.87
CA ALA A 77 7.17 -23.93 1.76
C ALA A 77 5.73 -23.81 2.26
N HIS A 78 4.88 -23.18 1.46
CA HIS A 78 3.46 -23.06 1.76
C HIS A 78 2.81 -24.46 1.83
N ARG A 79 1.83 -24.62 2.72
CA ARG A 79 1.24 -25.93 3.03
C ARG A 79 0.44 -26.52 1.88
N SER A 80 -0.15 -25.68 1.03
CA SER A 80 -1.11 -26.06 0.00
C SER A 80 -0.82 -25.45 -1.39
N LYS A 81 0.11 -24.51 -1.50
CA LYS A 81 0.38 -23.75 -2.74
C LYS A 81 1.85 -23.86 -3.16
N GLY A 82 2.11 -23.63 -4.43
CA GLY A 82 3.45 -23.55 -5.01
C GLY A 82 4.21 -22.28 -4.61
N VAL A 83 4.30 -22.03 -3.31
CA VAL A 83 4.90 -20.82 -2.74
C VAL A 83 6.02 -21.18 -1.77
N ARG A 84 7.16 -20.49 -1.91
CA ARG A 84 8.35 -20.70 -1.07
C ARG A 84 8.74 -19.42 -0.35
N LEU A 85 9.22 -19.56 0.87
CA LEU A 85 9.72 -18.48 1.72
C LEU A 85 11.23 -18.56 1.84
N LEU A 86 11.92 -17.47 1.52
CA LEU A 86 13.35 -17.27 1.81
C LEU A 86 13.50 -16.16 2.83
N ARG A 87 14.44 -16.33 3.77
CA ARG A 87 14.59 -15.40 4.89
C ARG A 87 16.06 -15.07 5.14
N GLN A 88 16.31 -13.81 5.51
CA GLN A 88 17.58 -13.39 6.12
C GLN A 88 17.30 -12.18 7.05
N GLY A 89 17.63 -12.29 8.34
CA GLY A 89 17.21 -11.31 9.33
C GLY A 89 15.69 -11.15 9.34
N ASP A 90 15.22 -9.91 9.28
CA ASP A 90 13.80 -9.56 9.15
C ASP A 90 13.30 -9.51 7.70
N ILE A 91 14.13 -9.87 6.74
CA ILE A 91 13.79 -9.84 5.33
C ILE A 91 13.15 -11.16 4.93
N ASN A 92 11.89 -11.11 4.51
CA ASN A 92 11.14 -12.24 4.00
C ASN A 92 10.88 -12.04 2.51
N ILE A 93 11.31 -12.99 1.69
CA ILE A 93 11.07 -13.04 0.25
C ILE A 93 10.20 -14.23 -0.05
N VAL A 94 9.05 -13.97 -0.65
CA VAL A 94 8.08 -14.96 -1.08
C VAL A 94 8.21 -15.17 -2.59
N LEU A 95 8.44 -16.39 -3.01
CA LEU A 95 8.45 -16.79 -4.43
C LEU A 95 7.15 -17.55 -4.71
N ASN A 96 6.27 -16.97 -5.50
CA ASN A 96 4.95 -17.52 -5.78
C ASN A 96 4.87 -18.01 -7.22
N ALA A 97 4.85 -19.34 -7.37
CA ALA A 97 4.66 -20.04 -8.63
C ALA A 97 3.30 -20.79 -8.68
N GLU A 98 2.36 -20.42 -7.82
CA GLU A 98 1.05 -21.08 -7.74
C GLU A 98 0.21 -20.85 -8.98
N PRO A 99 -0.18 -21.89 -9.71
CA PRO A 99 -1.04 -21.77 -10.89
C PRO A 99 -2.41 -21.15 -10.53
N TYR A 100 -2.99 -20.43 -11.46
CA TYR A 100 -4.32 -19.80 -11.32
C TYR A 100 -4.46 -18.82 -10.15
N SER A 101 -3.33 -18.38 -9.59
CA SER A 101 -3.28 -17.38 -8.54
C SER A 101 -3.22 -15.95 -9.11
N PHE A 102 -3.31 -14.95 -8.21
CA PHE A 102 -3.01 -13.57 -8.56
C PHE A 102 -1.59 -13.41 -9.12
N ALA A 103 -0.61 -14.04 -8.44
CA ALA A 103 0.80 -13.98 -8.87
C ALA A 103 1.00 -14.60 -10.24
N HIS A 104 0.31 -15.72 -10.56
CA HIS A 104 0.35 -16.31 -11.89
C HIS A 104 -0.17 -15.34 -12.97
N ASN A 105 -1.32 -14.73 -12.76
CA ASN A 105 -1.88 -13.75 -13.70
C ASN A 105 -0.96 -12.52 -13.86
N PHE A 106 -0.33 -12.09 -12.77
CA PHE A 106 0.63 -10.99 -12.79
C PHE A 106 1.90 -11.37 -13.56
N PHE A 107 2.40 -12.59 -13.39
CA PHE A 107 3.52 -13.14 -14.14
C PHE A 107 3.22 -13.22 -15.65
N GLU A 108 2.04 -13.68 -16.05
CA GLU A 108 1.63 -13.76 -17.45
C GLU A 108 1.58 -12.36 -18.11
N ALA A 109 1.21 -11.33 -17.35
CA ALA A 109 1.11 -9.97 -17.85
C ALA A 109 2.45 -9.22 -17.86
N HIS A 110 3.31 -9.45 -16.87
CA HIS A 110 4.50 -8.62 -16.59
C HIS A 110 5.82 -9.42 -16.62
N GLY A 111 5.76 -10.73 -16.73
CA GLY A 111 6.91 -11.59 -16.52
C GLY A 111 7.33 -11.67 -15.05
N PRO A 112 8.54 -12.19 -14.78
CA PRO A 112 9.07 -12.27 -13.42
C PRO A 112 9.19 -10.89 -12.79
N SER A 113 8.44 -10.64 -11.74
CA SER A 113 8.35 -9.29 -11.14
C SER A 113 7.87 -9.32 -9.70
N LEU A 114 8.07 -8.23 -8.97
CA LEU A 114 7.47 -7.99 -7.66
C LEU A 114 5.97 -7.76 -7.85
N CYS A 115 5.16 -8.71 -7.43
CA CYS A 115 3.70 -8.63 -7.59
C CYS A 115 2.99 -8.15 -6.33
N ALA A 116 3.63 -8.24 -5.17
CA ALA A 116 3.08 -7.70 -3.94
C ALA A 116 4.14 -7.28 -2.93
N THR A 117 3.81 -6.26 -2.17
CA THR A 117 4.56 -5.79 -0.99
C THR A 117 3.66 -5.92 0.23
N ALA A 118 4.16 -6.46 1.31
CA ALA A 118 3.44 -6.53 2.57
C ALA A 118 3.98 -5.50 3.56
N LEU A 119 3.11 -4.65 4.08
CA LEU A 119 3.42 -3.68 5.12
C LEU A 119 3.00 -4.22 6.48
N ARG A 120 3.86 -4.07 7.48
CA ARG A 120 3.51 -4.35 8.88
C ARG A 120 2.62 -3.23 9.39
N VAL A 121 1.46 -3.59 9.92
CA VAL A 121 0.49 -2.64 10.45
C VAL A 121 0.03 -3.07 11.84
N LYS A 122 -0.42 -2.11 12.62
CA LYS A 122 -0.98 -2.40 13.95
C LYS A 122 -2.34 -3.09 13.87
N ASP A 123 -3.18 -2.66 12.93
CA ASP A 123 -4.52 -3.18 12.69
C ASP A 123 -4.78 -3.21 11.17
N GLY A 124 -4.78 -4.40 10.60
CA GLY A 124 -4.93 -4.61 9.17
C GLY A 124 -6.33 -4.27 8.67
N GLN A 125 -7.36 -4.51 9.47
CA GLN A 125 -8.74 -4.21 9.09
C GLN A 125 -9.02 -2.70 9.12
N ALA A 126 -8.53 -2.00 10.13
CA ALA A 126 -8.66 -0.54 10.20
C ALA A 126 -7.90 0.13 9.03
N ALA A 127 -6.69 -0.35 8.71
CA ALA A 127 -5.93 0.13 7.55
C ALA A 127 -6.68 -0.12 6.23
N LEU A 128 -7.31 -1.29 6.05
CA LEU A 128 -8.14 -1.59 4.87
C LEU A 128 -9.39 -0.71 4.81
N GLN A 129 -10.06 -0.46 5.95
CA GLN A 129 -11.22 0.42 6.03
C GLN A 129 -10.85 1.85 5.60
N ARG A 130 -9.74 2.39 6.12
CA ARG A 130 -9.22 3.68 5.69
C ARG A 130 -8.93 3.71 4.18
N ALA A 131 -8.17 2.76 3.68
CA ALA A 131 -7.85 2.69 2.26
C ALA A 131 -9.11 2.66 1.38
N THR A 132 -10.13 1.91 1.79
CA THR A 132 -11.42 1.82 1.09
C THR A 132 -12.20 3.13 1.16
N ALA A 133 -12.17 3.86 2.27
CA ALA A 133 -12.79 5.18 2.42
C ALA A 133 -12.17 6.19 1.43
N TYR A 134 -10.88 6.09 1.17
CA TYR A 134 -10.17 6.88 0.15
C TYR A 134 -10.21 6.27 -1.26
N ARG A 135 -11.17 5.37 -1.52
CA ARG A 135 -11.37 4.73 -2.84
C ARG A 135 -10.27 3.78 -3.27
N GLY A 136 -9.41 3.34 -2.39
CA GLY A 136 -8.52 2.21 -2.63
C GLY A 136 -9.35 0.97 -2.99
N GLN A 137 -8.82 0.15 -3.89
CA GLN A 137 -9.49 -1.07 -4.33
C GLN A 137 -9.08 -2.24 -3.44
N PRO A 138 -9.96 -2.75 -2.55
CA PRO A 138 -9.63 -3.92 -1.75
C PRO A 138 -9.47 -5.14 -2.65
N PHE A 139 -8.53 -5.99 -2.30
CA PHE A 139 -8.31 -7.26 -2.96
C PHE A 139 -8.58 -8.41 -1.99
N ARG A 140 -9.28 -9.42 -2.47
CA ARG A 140 -9.47 -10.69 -1.77
C ARG A 140 -9.00 -11.82 -2.65
N GLY A 141 -7.97 -12.51 -2.19
CA GLY A 141 -7.46 -13.72 -2.83
C GLY A 141 -8.29 -14.96 -2.47
N LEU A 142 -7.99 -16.06 -3.14
CA LEU A 142 -8.50 -17.37 -2.74
C LEU A 142 -7.74 -17.84 -1.49
N VAL A 143 -8.47 -18.02 -0.41
CA VAL A 143 -7.95 -18.50 0.87
C VAL A 143 -8.38 -19.95 1.05
N GLY A 144 -7.41 -20.83 1.27
CA GLY A 144 -7.66 -22.23 1.53
C GLY A 144 -8.13 -22.49 2.98
N PRO A 145 -8.57 -23.71 3.28
CA PRO A 145 -8.92 -24.09 4.64
C PRO A 145 -7.72 -23.90 5.58
N ASN A 146 -7.92 -23.19 6.68
CA ASN A 146 -6.90 -22.86 7.69
C ASN A 146 -5.79 -21.91 7.22
N GLU A 147 -5.91 -21.27 6.07
CA GLU A 147 -5.05 -20.17 5.65
C GLU A 147 -5.54 -18.83 6.23
N ARG A 148 -4.63 -17.92 6.44
CA ARG A 148 -4.96 -16.59 6.97
C ARG A 148 -5.39 -15.65 5.83
N GLU A 149 -6.58 -15.04 5.95
CA GLU A 149 -6.95 -13.93 5.07
C GLU A 149 -6.20 -12.68 5.50
N ILE A 150 -5.32 -12.17 4.62
CA ILE A 150 -4.55 -10.96 4.85
C ILE A 150 -5.24 -9.83 4.08
N PRO A 151 -5.66 -8.73 4.74
CA PRO A 151 -6.21 -7.57 4.05
C PRO A 151 -5.23 -7.05 3.01
N ALA A 152 -5.72 -6.70 1.81
CA ALA A 152 -4.89 -6.18 0.75
C ALA A 152 -5.60 -5.11 -0.07
N VAL A 153 -4.81 -4.22 -0.66
CA VAL A 153 -5.24 -3.15 -1.57
C VAL A 153 -4.47 -3.29 -2.87
N ARG A 154 -5.16 -3.03 -3.99
CA ARG A 154 -4.52 -3.00 -5.31
C ARG A 154 -3.86 -1.66 -5.55
N ALA A 155 -2.58 -1.68 -5.91
CA ALA A 155 -1.81 -0.51 -6.31
C ALA A 155 -2.15 -0.07 -7.75
N PRO A 156 -1.76 1.16 -8.17
CA PRO A 156 -2.08 1.67 -9.50
C PRO A 156 -1.55 0.84 -10.68
N ASP A 157 -0.45 0.12 -10.51
CA ASP A 157 0.11 -0.81 -11.50
C ASP A 157 -0.54 -2.20 -11.47
N GLY A 158 -1.51 -2.41 -10.59
CA GLY A 158 -2.18 -3.69 -10.41
C GLY A 158 -1.50 -4.62 -9.40
N SER A 159 -0.30 -4.31 -8.90
CA SER A 159 0.33 -5.06 -7.81
C SER A 159 -0.48 -4.95 -6.51
N LEU A 160 -0.14 -5.75 -5.50
CA LEU A 160 -0.86 -5.76 -4.24
C LEU A 160 -0.02 -5.14 -3.10
N ILE A 161 -0.70 -4.47 -2.19
CA ILE A 161 -0.16 -4.08 -0.90
C ILE A 161 -0.94 -4.81 0.17
N TYR A 162 -0.29 -5.80 0.79
CA TYR A 162 -0.85 -6.53 1.94
C TYR A 162 -0.65 -5.73 3.23
N LEU A 163 -1.63 -5.79 4.11
CA LEU A 163 -1.64 -5.12 5.41
C LEU A 163 -1.55 -6.19 6.50
N VAL A 164 -0.33 -6.54 6.85
CA VAL A 164 -0.05 -7.64 7.78
C VAL A 164 -0.04 -7.12 9.20
N GLU A 165 -1.04 -7.54 9.96
CA GLU A 165 -1.11 -7.23 11.38
C GLU A 165 0.00 -7.98 12.13
N GLN A 166 0.76 -7.25 12.94
CA GLN A 166 1.74 -7.86 13.82
C GLN A 166 1.03 -8.77 14.82
N ALA A 167 1.22 -10.06 14.68
CA ALA A 167 0.71 -11.01 15.65
C ALA A 167 1.37 -10.76 17.01
N GLY A 168 0.59 -10.73 18.07
CA GLY A 168 1.12 -10.80 19.42
C GLY A 168 2.00 -12.04 19.58
N ALA A 169 2.88 -12.03 20.57
CA ALA A 169 3.90 -13.06 20.78
C ALA A 169 3.39 -14.47 20.50
N GLY A 170 3.81 -15.08 19.40
CA GLY A 170 3.68 -16.50 19.17
C GLY A 170 3.05 -17.01 17.88
N HIS A 171 2.39 -16.19 17.06
CA HIS A 171 1.80 -16.68 15.80
C HIS A 171 1.94 -15.66 14.67
N THR A 172 2.91 -15.86 13.81
CA THR A 172 3.09 -15.11 12.57
C THR A 172 2.21 -15.71 11.46
N ILE A 173 2.04 -14.95 10.35
CA ILE A 173 1.39 -15.48 9.14
C ILE A 173 2.12 -16.73 8.59
N TYR A 174 3.41 -16.85 8.88
CA TYR A 174 4.23 -17.97 8.39
C TYR A 174 3.95 -19.26 9.16
N ASP A 175 3.58 -19.15 10.43
CA ASP A 175 3.28 -20.34 11.27
C ASP A 175 1.98 -21.03 10.84
N SER A 176 1.00 -20.26 10.36
CA SER A 176 -0.26 -20.81 9.87
C SER A 176 -0.10 -21.40 8.47
N ASP A 177 0.51 -20.66 7.55
CA ASP A 177 0.41 -20.94 6.12
C ASP A 177 1.62 -21.74 5.58
N PHE A 178 2.76 -21.74 6.28
CA PHE A 178 3.98 -22.41 5.85
C PHE A 178 4.33 -23.63 6.74
N ARG A 179 5.00 -24.58 6.13
CA ARG A 179 5.81 -25.58 6.84
C ARG A 179 7.21 -25.00 6.96
N LEU A 180 7.52 -24.48 8.14
CA LEU A 180 8.82 -23.87 8.39
C LEU A 180 9.88 -24.93 8.69
N ASP A 181 11.07 -24.76 8.13
CA ASP A 181 12.23 -25.62 8.40
C ASP A 181 12.94 -25.19 9.69
N ALA A 182 13.31 -26.16 10.52
CA ALA A 182 13.93 -25.91 11.83
C ALA A 182 15.30 -25.20 11.77
N ALA A 183 15.93 -25.13 10.60
CA ALA A 183 17.29 -24.60 10.40
C ALA A 183 17.35 -23.15 9.90
N SER A 184 16.31 -22.37 10.04
CA SER A 184 16.17 -21.03 9.42
C SER A 184 16.97 -19.90 10.11
N GLY A 185 18.08 -20.20 10.74
CA GLY A 185 19.05 -19.20 11.22
C GLY A 185 19.90 -18.67 10.06
N ALA A 186 19.45 -17.63 9.36
CA ALA A 186 20.26 -17.01 8.32
C ALA A 186 21.49 -16.35 8.91
N SER A 187 22.66 -16.66 8.35
CA SER A 187 23.97 -16.14 8.77
C SER A 187 24.44 -14.95 7.93
N GLY A 188 23.61 -14.39 7.07
CA GLY A 188 23.93 -13.22 6.25
C GLY A 188 23.94 -11.92 7.06
N GLY A 189 24.60 -10.89 6.54
CA GLY A 189 24.71 -9.59 7.20
C GLY A 189 23.48 -8.67 7.01
N LEU A 190 22.51 -9.03 6.16
CA LEU A 190 21.32 -8.22 5.90
C LEU A 190 20.32 -8.39 7.03
N GLN A 191 19.78 -7.27 7.52
CA GLN A 191 18.90 -7.27 8.69
C GLN A 191 17.46 -6.92 8.34
N ARG A 192 17.24 -5.92 7.51
CA ARG A 192 15.91 -5.41 7.16
C ARG A 192 15.90 -4.76 5.79
N ILE A 193 14.71 -4.58 5.22
CA ILE A 193 14.50 -3.74 4.05
C ILE A 193 14.47 -2.29 4.53
N ASP A 194 15.40 -1.48 4.03
CA ASP A 194 15.50 -0.07 4.39
C ASP A 194 14.52 0.77 3.59
N HIS A 195 14.55 0.64 2.28
CA HIS A 195 13.64 1.34 1.37
C HIS A 195 13.41 0.55 0.09
N MET A 196 12.41 0.98 -0.68
CA MET A 196 12.11 0.46 -2.01
C MET A 196 11.99 1.62 -3.00
N ALA A 197 12.52 1.45 -4.20
CA ALA A 197 12.36 2.41 -5.28
C ALA A 197 11.47 1.80 -6.37
N LEU A 198 10.47 2.57 -6.81
CA LEU A 198 9.60 2.25 -7.92
C LEU A 198 9.98 3.10 -9.13
N ALA A 199 10.33 2.48 -10.23
CA ALA A 199 10.50 3.17 -11.50
C ALA A 199 9.14 3.31 -12.18
N LEU A 200 8.73 4.55 -12.42
CA LEU A 200 7.41 4.90 -12.92
C LEU A 200 7.51 5.70 -14.22
N PRO A 201 6.50 5.65 -15.11
CA PRO A 201 6.35 6.65 -16.15
C PRO A 201 6.27 8.05 -15.52
N ALA A 202 6.92 9.05 -16.15
CA ALA A 202 7.08 10.38 -15.57
C ALA A 202 5.73 11.04 -15.20
N GLU A 203 4.70 10.82 -16.00
CA GLU A 203 3.34 11.32 -15.78
C GLU A 203 2.60 10.64 -14.63
N SER A 204 3.11 9.54 -14.11
CA SER A 204 2.44 8.75 -13.04
C SER A 204 2.89 9.13 -11.63
N LEU A 205 3.98 9.88 -11.48
CA LEU A 205 4.59 10.16 -10.17
C LEU A 205 3.58 10.77 -9.18
N ASP A 206 2.87 11.81 -9.57
CA ASP A 206 1.92 12.50 -8.67
C ASP A 206 0.74 11.59 -8.28
N SER A 207 0.29 10.73 -9.19
CA SER A 207 -0.77 9.76 -8.90
C SER A 207 -0.32 8.74 -7.86
N TRP A 208 0.92 8.27 -7.93
CA TRP A 208 1.48 7.35 -6.96
C TRP A 208 1.72 8.03 -5.60
N VAL A 209 2.23 9.26 -5.59
CA VAL A 209 2.36 10.05 -4.36
C VAL A 209 1.00 10.24 -3.70
N LEU A 210 -0.02 10.63 -4.49
CA LEU A 210 -1.38 10.79 -3.97
C LEU A 210 -1.94 9.47 -3.41
N PHE A 211 -1.69 8.35 -4.09
CA PHE A 211 -2.09 7.02 -3.65
C PHE A 211 -1.53 6.69 -2.26
N TYR A 212 -0.22 6.81 -2.07
CA TYR A 212 0.41 6.51 -0.77
C TYR A 212 -0.02 7.48 0.33
N LYS A 213 -0.10 8.78 0.03
CA LYS A 213 -0.57 9.79 0.99
C LYS A 213 -2.01 9.55 1.41
N SER A 214 -2.91 9.30 0.46
CA SER A 214 -4.33 9.18 0.77
C SER A 214 -4.65 7.89 1.52
N LEU A 215 -4.17 6.74 1.02
CA LEU A 215 -4.55 5.45 1.57
C LEU A 215 -3.80 5.13 2.87
N PHE A 216 -2.51 5.46 2.91
CA PHE A 216 -1.61 5.01 3.97
C PHE A 216 -1.10 6.14 4.86
N ASP A 217 -1.45 7.40 4.54
CA ASP A 217 -1.01 8.58 5.30
C ASP A 217 0.52 8.77 5.28
N PHE A 218 1.16 8.34 4.20
CA PHE A 218 2.59 8.54 4.04
C PHE A 218 2.86 10.02 3.72
N GLU A 219 3.89 10.55 4.32
CA GLU A 219 4.41 11.87 3.99
C GLU A 219 5.34 11.78 2.79
N ALA A 220 5.32 12.77 1.94
CA ALA A 220 6.21 12.83 0.78
C ALA A 220 7.20 13.97 0.95
N ASP A 221 8.46 13.69 0.73
CA ASP A 221 9.51 14.70 0.67
C ASP A 221 9.37 15.59 -0.58
N ASP A 222 10.17 16.65 -0.66
CA ASP A 222 10.23 17.50 -1.84
C ASP A 222 10.72 16.74 -3.08
N GLU A 223 10.21 17.14 -4.26
CA GLU A 223 10.64 16.54 -5.50
C GLU A 223 12.11 16.90 -5.78
N VAL A 224 12.90 15.88 -6.05
CA VAL A 224 14.30 16.03 -6.49
C VAL A 224 14.38 15.67 -7.97
N VAL A 225 15.00 16.56 -8.76
CA VAL A 225 15.27 16.33 -10.18
C VAL A 225 16.73 15.96 -10.35
N LEU A 226 16.98 14.77 -10.85
CA LEU A 226 18.31 14.21 -11.06
C LEU A 226 18.63 14.19 -12.57
N PRO A 227 19.80 14.68 -13.00
CA PRO A 227 20.23 14.52 -14.39
C PRO A 227 20.58 13.06 -14.67
N ASP A 228 20.12 12.55 -15.79
CA ASP A 228 20.42 11.23 -16.31
C ASP A 228 20.92 11.37 -17.77
N PRO A 229 21.77 10.46 -18.27
CA PRO A 229 22.25 10.52 -19.66
C PRO A 229 21.16 10.58 -20.73
N TYR A 230 19.97 10.09 -20.41
CA TYR A 230 18.83 10.04 -21.33
C TYR A 230 17.74 11.06 -21.02
N GLY A 231 17.94 11.95 -20.02
CA GLY A 231 16.97 12.97 -19.66
C GLY A 231 17.02 13.39 -18.20
N LEU A 232 15.87 13.67 -17.62
CA LEU A 232 15.72 14.04 -16.23
C LEU A 232 14.89 12.98 -15.51
N VAL A 233 15.40 12.51 -14.38
CA VAL A 233 14.66 11.63 -13.46
C VAL A 233 14.10 12.49 -12.34
N LYS A 234 12.78 12.45 -12.17
CA LYS A 234 12.10 13.02 -11.02
C LYS A 234 11.99 11.96 -9.93
N SER A 235 12.40 12.30 -8.73
CA SER A 235 12.34 11.40 -7.57
C SER A 235 11.61 12.08 -6.43
N ARG A 236 10.84 11.29 -5.69
CA ARG A 236 10.17 11.70 -4.46
C ARG A 236 10.15 10.51 -3.49
N ALA A 237 10.62 10.73 -2.28
CA ALA A 237 10.61 9.74 -1.20
C ALA A 237 9.47 10.02 -0.21
#